data_2e6fb38649969f7c44db6bc6ff1385e3
#
_entry.id   2e6fb38649969f7c44db6bc6ff1385e3
#
_cell.length_a   1.000
_cell.length_b   1.000
_cell.length_c   1.000
_cell.angle_alpha   90.00
_cell.angle_beta   90.00
_cell.angle_gamma   90.00
#
_symmetry.space_group_name_H-M   'P 1'
#
loop_
_entity.id
_entity.type
_entity.pdbx_description
1 polymer ?
#
loop_
_entity_poly.entity_id
_entity_poly.type
_entity_poly.pdbx_seq_one_letter_code
_entity_poly.pdbx_strand_id
1 'polypeptide(L)'
;MENLLGKWQLSKQEKFDNFLKWTKIPWYKRKIASYCNIMTNIEQNSDNSWLKTVTATFYKMDPENIDFSKDEWIKSGTTKKRYSREGDIINVEVKGSMVDWNEKIYYQDPNMIVEYSWFGGGHARQIFSKKTD
;
A
#
# COMPACT_ATOMS: atom_id res chain seq x y z
N MET A 1 15.07 6.77 -1.10
CA MET A 1 14.20 6.01 -0.16
C MET A 1 13.64 6.88 0.95
N GLU A 2 14.44 7.76 1.48
CA GLU A 2 14.00 8.71 2.53
C GLU A 2 12.84 9.59 2.07
N ASN A 3 12.70 9.79 0.76
CA ASN A 3 11.60 10.56 0.20
C ASN A 3 10.23 9.95 0.50
N LEU A 4 10.17 8.66 0.84
CA LEU A 4 8.91 8.00 1.18
C LEU A 4 8.52 8.16 2.64
N LEU A 5 9.42 8.66 3.49
CA LEU A 5 9.09 8.88 4.90
C LEU A 5 8.14 10.06 5.06
N GLY A 6 7.22 9.96 6.00
CA GLY A 6 6.28 11.01 6.34
C GLY A 6 4.83 10.61 6.13
N LYS A 7 3.97 11.62 6.08
CA LYS A 7 2.52 11.42 5.93
C LYS A 7 2.09 11.68 4.50
N TRP A 8 1.30 10.77 3.99
CA TRP A 8 0.80 10.81 2.61
C TRP A 8 -0.70 10.68 2.60
N GLN A 9 -1.35 11.49 1.78
CA GLN A 9 -2.80 11.45 1.60
C GLN A 9 -3.13 11.04 0.18
N LEU A 10 -4.06 10.10 0.03
CA LEU A 10 -4.52 9.66 -1.28
C LEU A 10 -5.14 10.85 -2.02
N SER A 11 -4.62 11.15 -3.22
CA SER A 11 -5.11 12.24 -4.04
C SER A 11 -5.82 11.75 -5.31
N LYS A 12 -5.41 10.60 -5.85
CA LYS A 12 -5.96 10.08 -7.09
C LYS A 12 -5.82 8.57 -7.16
N GLN A 13 -6.79 7.91 -7.78
CA GLN A 13 -6.75 6.48 -8.06
C GLN A 13 -7.00 6.25 -9.54
N GLU A 14 -6.25 5.32 -10.13
CA GLU A 14 -6.40 4.90 -11.52
C GLU A 14 -6.68 3.42 -11.56
N LYS A 15 -7.82 3.03 -12.14
CA LYS A 15 -8.26 1.63 -12.31
C LYS A 15 -8.33 0.85 -10.98
N PHE A 16 -8.42 1.53 -9.85
CA PHE A 16 -8.43 0.88 -8.55
C PHE A 16 -9.71 0.04 -8.33
N ASP A 17 -10.83 0.43 -8.95
CA ASP A 17 -12.04 -0.38 -8.90
C ASP A 17 -11.84 -1.75 -9.55
N ASN A 18 -11.03 -1.81 -10.61
CA ASN A 18 -10.68 -3.09 -11.24
C ASN A 18 -9.90 -4.00 -10.29
N PHE A 19 -9.00 -3.40 -9.49
CA PHE A 19 -8.28 -4.13 -8.46
C PHE A 19 -9.24 -4.67 -7.40
N LEU A 20 -10.17 -3.86 -6.93
CA LEU A 20 -11.15 -4.28 -5.93
C LEU A 20 -12.04 -5.40 -6.46
N LYS A 21 -12.40 -5.37 -7.74
CA LYS A 21 -13.13 -6.46 -8.38
C LYS A 21 -12.29 -7.75 -8.40
N TRP A 22 -11.01 -7.62 -8.70
CA TRP A 22 -10.10 -8.77 -8.71
C TRP A 22 -10.03 -9.43 -7.33
N THR A 23 -10.03 -8.65 -6.25
CA THR A 23 -9.99 -9.17 -4.88
C THR A 23 -11.32 -9.75 -4.42
N LYS A 24 -12.35 -9.75 -5.27
CA LYS A 24 -13.68 -10.28 -4.97
C LYS A 24 -14.45 -9.50 -3.92
N ILE A 25 -14.09 -8.23 -3.73
CA ILE A 25 -14.83 -7.36 -2.82
C ILE A 25 -16.21 -7.05 -3.42
N PRO A 26 -17.32 -7.21 -2.67
CA PRO A 26 -18.67 -6.92 -3.16
C PRO A 26 -18.82 -5.45 -3.61
N TRP A 27 -19.71 -5.23 -4.59
CA TRP A 27 -19.88 -3.91 -5.20
C TRP A 27 -20.20 -2.80 -4.18
N TYR A 28 -20.99 -3.08 -3.16
CA TYR A 28 -21.34 -2.07 -2.15
C TYR A 28 -20.14 -1.65 -1.32
N LYS A 29 -19.22 -2.58 -1.02
CA LYS A 29 -17.97 -2.25 -0.32
C LYS A 29 -17.01 -1.48 -1.23
N ARG A 30 -16.99 -1.80 -2.54
CA ARG A 30 -16.19 -1.04 -3.51
C ARG A 30 -16.66 0.41 -3.58
N LYS A 31 -17.97 0.62 -3.56
CA LYS A 31 -18.54 1.97 -3.60
C LYS A 31 -18.15 2.77 -2.35
N ILE A 32 -18.19 2.15 -1.18
CA ILE A 32 -17.75 2.79 0.06
C ILE A 32 -16.26 3.12 -0.04
N ALA A 33 -15.45 2.19 -0.52
CA ALA A 33 -14.00 2.40 -0.68
C ALA A 33 -13.67 3.59 -1.58
N SER A 34 -14.49 3.86 -2.60
CA SER A 34 -14.27 4.98 -3.52
C SER A 34 -14.43 6.35 -2.87
N TYR A 35 -15.09 6.41 -1.70
CA TYR A 35 -15.28 7.66 -0.95
C TYR A 35 -14.37 7.79 0.27
N CYS A 36 -13.51 6.79 0.52
CA CYS A 36 -12.66 6.83 1.70
C CYS A 36 -11.43 7.70 1.47
N ASN A 37 -11.11 8.52 2.46
CA ASN A 37 -9.82 9.18 2.53
C ASN A 37 -8.81 8.19 3.09
N ILE A 38 -7.76 7.94 2.36
CA ILE A 38 -6.69 7.04 2.78
C ILE A 38 -5.45 7.86 3.10
N MET A 39 -4.92 7.65 4.30
CA MET A 39 -3.66 8.26 4.71
C MET A 39 -2.66 7.18 5.06
N THR A 40 -1.44 7.36 4.61
CA THR A 40 -0.34 6.46 4.92
C THR A 40 0.74 7.25 5.63
N ASN A 41 1.16 6.77 6.79
CA ASN A 41 2.27 7.35 7.53
C ASN A 41 3.42 6.35 7.56
N ILE A 42 4.59 6.78 7.12
CA ILE A 42 5.80 5.95 7.09
C ILE A 42 6.86 6.60 7.96
N GLU A 43 7.28 5.89 9.01
CA GLU A 43 8.28 6.35 9.95
C GLU A 43 9.46 5.38 9.95
N GLN A 44 10.66 5.91 10.20
CA GLN A 44 11.84 5.08 10.35
C GLN A 44 12.14 4.90 11.84
N ASN A 45 12.32 3.64 12.25
CA ASN A 45 12.69 3.29 13.61
C ASN A 45 14.21 3.42 13.81
N SER A 46 14.65 3.39 15.06
CA SER A 46 16.07 3.52 15.41
C SER A 46 16.93 2.36 14.87
N ASP A 47 16.32 1.19 14.60
CA ASP A 47 17.02 0.03 14.04
C ASP A 47 16.97 -0.02 12.51
N ASN A 48 16.56 1.09 11.86
CA ASN A 48 16.41 1.25 10.42
C ASN A 48 15.25 0.47 9.81
N SER A 49 14.45 -0.23 10.58
CA SER A 49 13.18 -0.76 10.11
C SER A 49 12.17 0.37 9.95
N TRP A 50 11.11 0.12 9.20
CA TRP A 50 10.06 1.11 8.97
C TRP A 50 8.77 0.71 9.68
N LEU A 51 8.04 1.71 10.15
CA LEU A 51 6.69 1.54 10.67
C LEU A 51 5.73 2.21 9.70
N LYS A 52 4.84 1.42 9.11
CA LYS A 52 3.84 1.91 8.17
C LYS A 52 2.46 1.79 8.80
N THR A 53 1.73 2.89 8.84
CA THR A 53 0.36 2.93 9.36
C THR A 53 -0.56 3.47 8.28
N VAL A 54 -1.65 2.76 8.00
CA VAL A 54 -2.66 3.17 7.04
C VAL A 54 -3.96 3.41 7.76
N THR A 55 -4.55 4.59 7.55
CA THR A 55 -5.85 4.94 8.10
C THR A 55 -6.79 5.33 6.97
N ALA A 56 -8.04 4.95 7.09
CA ALA A 56 -9.09 5.34 6.16
C ALA A 56 -10.25 5.96 6.96
N THR A 57 -11.22 6.52 6.27
CA THR A 57 -12.32 7.26 6.91
C THR A 57 -13.02 6.47 8.02
N PHE A 58 -13.21 5.16 7.82
CA PHE A 58 -13.92 4.32 8.78
C PHE A 58 -13.08 3.15 9.30
N TYR A 59 -11.77 3.16 9.05
CA TYR A 59 -10.95 1.99 9.35
C TYR A 59 -9.50 2.40 9.59
N LYS A 60 -8.89 1.77 10.59
CA LYS A 60 -7.47 1.91 10.85
C LYS A 60 -6.85 0.52 10.82
N MET A 61 -5.88 0.33 9.94
CA MET A 61 -5.13 -0.93 9.86
C MET A 61 -4.12 -1.02 10.99
N ASP A 62 -3.81 -2.25 11.42
CA ASP A 62 -2.72 -2.46 12.36
C ASP A 62 -1.41 -1.97 11.75
N PRO A 63 -0.53 -1.33 12.54
CA PRO A 63 0.76 -0.90 12.03
C PRO A 63 1.60 -2.08 11.52
N GLU A 64 2.31 -1.86 10.43
CA GLU A 64 3.21 -2.85 9.87
C GLU A 64 4.66 -2.46 10.17
N ASN A 65 5.40 -3.36 10.81
CA ASN A 65 6.84 -3.22 10.97
C ASN A 65 7.53 -3.88 9.78
N ILE A 66 8.29 -3.09 9.03
CA ILE A 66 8.94 -3.55 7.80
C ILE A 66 10.45 -3.55 8.01
N ASP A 67 11.06 -4.71 7.98
CA ASP A 67 12.50 -4.88 8.04
C ASP A 67 12.97 -5.47 6.72
N PHE A 68 13.58 -4.63 5.88
CA PHE A 68 14.02 -5.03 4.55
C PHE A 68 15.20 -6.01 4.56
N SER A 69 15.87 -6.15 5.70
CA SER A 69 16.97 -7.13 5.84
C SER A 69 16.47 -8.54 6.06
N LYS A 70 15.18 -8.70 6.35
CA LYS A 70 14.57 -10.00 6.62
C LYS A 70 13.66 -10.41 5.47
N ASP A 71 13.86 -11.60 4.95
CA ASP A 71 13.00 -12.18 3.93
C ASP A 71 11.92 -13.03 4.61
N GLU A 72 10.91 -12.35 5.14
CA GLU A 72 9.85 -13.04 5.88
C GLU A 72 8.47 -12.46 5.54
N TRP A 73 7.46 -13.32 5.67
CA TRP A 73 6.08 -12.91 5.51
C TRP A 73 5.56 -12.33 6.81
N ILE A 74 4.91 -11.18 6.72
CA ILE A 74 4.27 -10.54 7.86
C ILE A 74 2.75 -10.58 7.69
N LYS A 75 2.04 -10.80 8.78
CA LYS A 75 0.58 -10.80 8.76
C LYS A 75 0.06 -9.37 8.80
N SER A 76 -0.86 -9.06 7.90
CA SER A 76 -1.50 -7.75 7.83
C SER A 76 -2.99 -7.97 7.62
N GLY A 77 -3.77 -7.94 8.70
CA GLY A 77 -5.20 -8.25 8.65
C GLY A 77 -5.44 -9.67 8.15
N THR A 78 -6.18 -9.81 7.06
CA THR A 78 -6.46 -11.11 6.43
C THR A 78 -5.44 -11.47 5.35
N THR A 79 -4.43 -10.64 5.15
CA THR A 79 -3.38 -10.85 4.15
C THR A 79 -2.05 -11.15 4.79
N LYS A 80 -1.13 -11.69 3.98
CA LYS A 80 0.28 -11.82 4.33
C LYS A 80 1.08 -11.07 3.29
N LYS A 81 2.08 -10.33 3.73
CA LYS A 81 2.91 -9.51 2.86
C LYS A 81 4.37 -9.83 3.06
N ARG A 82 5.11 -9.79 1.96
CA ARG A 82 6.57 -9.89 1.99
C ARG A 82 7.15 -8.68 1.27
N TYR A 83 7.91 -7.88 2.01
CA TYR A 83 8.51 -6.65 1.52
C TYR A 83 9.94 -6.90 1.09
N SER A 84 10.32 -6.32 -0.04
CA SER A 84 11.71 -6.30 -0.48
C SER A 84 12.01 -4.94 -1.09
N ARG A 85 13.29 -4.62 -1.16
CA ARG A 85 13.74 -3.33 -1.65
C ARG A 85 14.67 -3.53 -2.85
N GLU A 86 14.37 -2.85 -3.94
CA GLU A 86 15.18 -2.88 -5.15
C GLU A 86 15.48 -1.43 -5.53
N GLY A 87 16.68 -0.94 -5.13
CA GLY A 87 17.03 0.46 -5.29
C GLY A 87 16.07 1.35 -4.50
N ASP A 88 15.40 2.26 -5.19
CA ASP A 88 14.42 3.18 -4.60
C ASP A 88 12.98 2.67 -4.72
N ILE A 89 12.81 1.42 -5.11
CA ILE A 89 11.50 0.81 -5.26
C ILE A 89 11.30 -0.23 -4.17
N ILE A 90 10.16 -0.17 -3.50
CA ILE A 90 9.73 -1.20 -2.56
C ILE A 90 8.79 -2.14 -3.30
N ASN A 91 9.15 -3.42 -3.32
CA ASN A 91 8.29 -4.46 -3.89
C ASN A 91 7.58 -5.20 -2.77
N VAL A 92 6.28 -5.43 -2.95
CA VAL A 92 5.46 -6.12 -1.96
C VAL A 92 4.76 -7.29 -2.65
N GLU A 93 4.98 -8.49 -2.14
CA GLU A 93 4.18 -9.65 -2.53
C GLU A 93 3.05 -9.77 -1.51
N VAL A 94 1.83 -9.89 -1.98
CA VAL A 94 0.65 -9.98 -1.11
C VAL A 94 -0.08 -11.29 -1.37
N LYS A 95 -0.30 -12.06 -0.32
CA LYS A 95 -1.17 -13.24 -0.34
C LYS A 95 -2.47 -12.88 0.35
N GLY A 96 -3.53 -12.77 -0.45
CA GLY A 96 -4.87 -12.52 0.08
C GLY A 96 -5.57 -13.84 0.44
N SER A 97 -6.74 -13.71 1.04
CA SER A 97 -7.53 -14.87 1.43
C SER A 97 -8.09 -15.61 0.21
N MET A 98 -8.30 -14.93 -0.91
CA MET A 98 -8.87 -15.51 -2.13
C MET A 98 -7.97 -15.39 -3.34
N VAL A 99 -7.23 -14.29 -3.46
CA VAL A 99 -6.35 -14.01 -4.60
C VAL A 99 -5.07 -13.35 -4.10
N ASP A 100 -4.03 -13.45 -4.93
CA ASP A 100 -2.72 -12.84 -4.65
C ASP A 100 -2.47 -11.71 -5.63
N TRP A 101 -1.64 -10.74 -5.19
CA TRP A 101 -1.24 -9.64 -6.06
C TRP A 101 0.12 -9.10 -5.63
N ASN A 102 0.67 -8.18 -6.43
CA ASN A 102 1.92 -7.51 -6.13
C ASN A 102 1.70 -6.01 -6.06
N GLU A 103 2.52 -5.35 -5.26
CA GLU A 103 2.53 -3.89 -5.16
C GLU A 103 3.94 -3.37 -5.37
N LYS A 104 4.06 -2.18 -5.93
CA LYS A 104 5.30 -1.43 -5.99
C LYS A 104 5.05 -0.06 -5.39
N ILE A 105 5.93 0.35 -4.48
CA ILE A 105 5.83 1.65 -3.83
C ILE A 105 7.09 2.43 -4.17
N TYR A 106 6.92 3.61 -4.71
CA TYR A 106 8.06 4.45 -5.09
C TYR A 106 7.70 5.93 -5.05
N TYR A 107 8.74 6.76 -4.97
CA TYR A 107 8.58 8.20 -5.02
C TYR A 107 8.74 8.68 -6.45
N GLN A 108 7.77 9.46 -6.92
CA GLN A 108 7.83 10.17 -8.20
C GLN A 108 7.47 11.62 -7.91
N ASP A 109 8.48 12.46 -7.81
CA ASP A 109 8.37 13.84 -7.37
C ASP A 109 7.14 14.55 -7.91
N PRO A 110 6.24 15.11 -7.07
CA PRO A 110 6.33 15.19 -5.60
C PRO A 110 5.48 14.13 -4.89
N ASN A 111 5.13 13.03 -5.54
CA ASN A 111 4.14 12.07 -5.07
C ASN A 111 4.74 10.73 -4.68
N MET A 112 4.01 10.01 -3.83
CA MET A 112 4.23 8.60 -3.60
C MET A 112 3.25 7.81 -4.46
N ILE A 113 3.76 6.83 -5.20
CA ILE A 113 2.96 6.00 -6.09
C ILE A 113 2.91 4.59 -5.52
N VAL A 114 1.72 4.00 -5.50
CA VAL A 114 1.52 2.59 -5.19
C VAL A 114 0.89 1.94 -6.41
N GLU A 115 1.62 1.04 -7.03
CA GLU A 115 1.15 0.30 -8.20
C GLU A 115 0.76 -1.11 -7.78
N TYR A 116 -0.42 -1.54 -8.23
CA TYR A 116 -0.95 -2.88 -8.01
C TYR A 116 -0.90 -3.64 -9.31
N SER A 117 -0.47 -4.90 -9.27
CA SER A 117 -0.50 -5.77 -10.44
C SER A 117 -0.92 -7.17 -10.03
N TRP A 118 -1.61 -7.87 -10.94
CA TRP A 118 -2.10 -9.22 -10.67
C TRP A 118 -2.10 -10.05 -11.94
N PHE A 119 -2.28 -11.35 -11.75
CA PHE A 119 -2.26 -12.33 -12.83
C PHE A 119 -3.26 -11.97 -13.93
N GLY A 120 -2.82 -12.11 -15.18
CA GLY A 120 -3.66 -11.77 -16.34
C GLY A 120 -3.42 -10.36 -16.89
N GLY A 121 -2.39 -9.65 -16.39
CA GLY A 121 -2.03 -8.32 -16.87
C GLY A 121 -2.83 -7.19 -16.25
N GLY A 122 -3.59 -7.47 -15.18
CA GLY A 122 -4.31 -6.44 -14.46
C GLY A 122 -3.37 -5.49 -13.71
N HIS A 123 -3.72 -4.21 -13.66
CA HIS A 123 -2.94 -3.21 -12.94
C HIS A 123 -3.82 -2.04 -12.52
N ALA A 124 -3.40 -1.38 -11.44
CA ALA A 124 -4.06 -0.18 -10.91
C ALA A 124 -3.02 0.67 -10.19
N ARG A 125 -3.32 1.94 -9.94
CA ARG A 125 -2.43 2.85 -9.22
C ARG A 125 -3.17 3.69 -8.23
N GLN A 126 -2.48 4.01 -7.13
CA GLN A 126 -2.88 5.06 -6.20
C GLN A 126 -1.77 6.10 -6.15
N ILE A 127 -2.15 7.36 -6.19
CA ILE A 127 -1.23 8.49 -6.15
C ILE A 127 -1.49 9.25 -4.86
N PHE A 128 -0.45 9.38 -4.04
CA PHE A 128 -0.51 10.04 -2.74
C PHE A 128 0.28 11.34 -2.79
N SER A 129 -0.31 12.40 -2.25
CA SER A 129 0.37 13.69 -2.06
C SER A 129 0.90 13.79 -0.63
N LYS A 130 2.03 14.47 -0.47
CA LYS A 130 2.61 14.73 0.83
C LYS A 130 1.66 15.58 1.66
N LYS A 131 1.33 15.12 2.85
CA LYS A 131 0.52 15.91 3.76
C LYS A 131 1.45 16.73 4.66
N THR A 132 1.27 18.05 4.60
CA THR A 132 1.96 18.98 5.49
C THR A 132 0.95 19.45 6.54
N ASP A 133 1.33 19.35 7.80
CA ASP A 133 0.52 19.85 8.92
C ASP A 133 0.68 21.35 9.07
#